data_88d059f8f61f03d958221e511d165683
#
_entry.id   88d059f8f61f03d958221e511d165683
#
_cell.length_a   1.000
_cell.length_b   1.000
_cell.length_c   1.000
_cell.angle_alpha   90.00
_cell.angle_beta   90.00
_cell.angle_gamma   90.00
#
_symmetry.space_group_name_H-M   'P 1'
#
loop_
_entity.id
_entity.type
_entity.pdbx_description
1 polymer ?
#
loop_
_entity_poly.entity_id
_entity_poly.type
_entity_poly.pdbx_seq_one_letter_code
_entity_poly.pdbx_strand_id
1 'polypeptide(L)'
;MQQFGGHQHAAGLSLSPDNLGKFQERFEQFVEANLHPNDRVPEQQIDARLSFDRLFHSSENRMQIPRFKRILDQFEPFGPGNMKPVFLAENVFSMENRLLKEAHLKMRVTQPNHDVALEAIGFNLAKKQDEVASGIPFQLAFTLENNSWKNKETLQLNVKDIRPL
;
A
#
# COMPACT_ATOMS: atom_id res chain seq x y z
N MET A 1 11.30 26.42 -22.44
CA MET A 1 11.47 26.28 -20.99
C MET A 1 11.90 27.64 -20.48
N GLN A 2 11.16 28.22 -19.54
CA GLN A 2 11.46 29.58 -19.04
C GLN A 2 12.31 29.51 -17.76
N GLN A 3 12.02 28.53 -16.90
CA GLN A 3 12.74 28.30 -15.66
C GLN A 3 12.68 26.83 -15.30
N PHE A 4 13.73 26.30 -14.71
CA PHE A 4 13.74 24.94 -14.16
C PHE A 4 14.67 24.89 -12.95
N GLY A 5 14.41 23.95 -12.06
CA GLY A 5 15.22 23.64 -10.89
C GLY A 5 14.80 22.31 -10.30
N GLY A 6 15.70 21.72 -9.52
CA GLY A 6 15.37 20.42 -8.90
C GLY A 6 16.54 19.86 -8.11
N HIS A 7 16.27 18.73 -7.49
CA HIS A 7 17.23 17.89 -6.79
C HIS A 7 16.90 16.41 -7.09
N GLN A 8 17.66 15.50 -6.53
CA GLN A 8 17.55 14.07 -6.79
C GLN A 8 16.11 13.49 -6.73
N HIS A 9 15.23 14.07 -5.90
CA HIS A 9 13.89 13.51 -5.64
C HIS A 9 12.74 14.37 -6.17
N ALA A 10 13.01 15.60 -6.63
CA ALA A 10 11.96 16.46 -7.17
C ALA A 10 12.53 17.50 -8.12
N ALA A 11 11.85 17.72 -9.23
CA ALA A 11 12.18 18.78 -10.17
C ALA A 11 10.91 19.58 -10.52
N GLY A 12 11.08 20.88 -10.70
CA GLY A 12 10.05 21.79 -11.15
C GLY A 12 10.49 22.55 -12.37
N LEU A 13 9.55 22.87 -13.24
CA LEU A 13 9.81 23.70 -14.42
C LEU A 13 8.62 24.58 -14.75
N SER A 14 8.89 25.70 -15.42
CA SER A 14 7.88 26.58 -15.99
C SER A 14 8.04 26.63 -17.48
N LEU A 15 6.92 26.48 -18.20
CA LEU A 15 6.87 26.59 -19.65
C LEU A 15 5.57 27.24 -20.09
N SER A 16 5.56 27.82 -21.31
CA SER A 16 4.34 28.30 -21.94
C SER A 16 3.40 27.12 -22.23
N PRO A 17 2.06 27.27 -22.04
CA PRO A 17 1.07 26.26 -22.37
C PRO A 17 1.24 25.69 -23.79
N ASP A 18 1.59 26.53 -24.76
CA ASP A 18 1.78 26.13 -26.16
C ASP A 18 2.95 25.14 -26.36
N ASN A 19 3.85 25.06 -25.38
CA ASN A 19 4.99 24.14 -25.41
C ASN A 19 4.76 22.84 -24.64
N LEU A 20 3.62 22.68 -24.01
CA LEU A 20 3.35 21.50 -23.15
C LEU A 20 3.40 20.20 -23.96
N GLY A 21 2.73 20.14 -25.12
CA GLY A 21 2.72 18.95 -25.96
C GLY A 21 4.12 18.57 -26.44
N LYS A 22 4.90 19.54 -26.95
CA LYS A 22 6.30 19.31 -27.36
C LYS A 22 7.21 18.87 -26.20
N PHE A 23 6.94 19.39 -25.00
CA PHE A 23 7.68 18.97 -23.81
C PHE A 23 7.36 17.52 -23.44
N GLN A 24 6.08 17.13 -23.43
CA GLN A 24 5.64 15.75 -23.14
C GLN A 24 6.29 14.76 -24.11
N GLU A 25 6.18 14.99 -25.41
CA GLU A 25 6.77 14.11 -26.42
C GLU A 25 8.29 13.93 -26.23
N ARG A 26 9.02 15.03 -26.01
CA ARG A 26 10.48 14.96 -25.79
C ARG A 26 10.85 14.31 -24.48
N PHE A 27 10.05 14.52 -23.44
CA PHE A 27 10.28 13.92 -22.15
C PHE A 27 10.06 12.40 -22.22
N GLU A 28 8.99 11.95 -22.86
CA GLU A 28 8.71 10.52 -23.06
C GLU A 28 9.83 9.85 -23.86
N GLN A 29 10.24 10.44 -25.00
CA GLN A 29 11.34 9.93 -25.81
C GLN A 29 12.65 9.84 -25.02
N PHE A 30 12.96 10.86 -24.21
CA PHE A 30 14.15 10.86 -23.37
C PHE A 30 14.10 9.76 -22.30
N VAL A 31 12.97 9.60 -21.63
CA VAL A 31 12.76 8.55 -20.63
C VAL A 31 12.87 7.16 -21.27
N GLU A 32 12.24 6.95 -22.42
CA GLU A 32 12.32 5.68 -23.14
C GLU A 32 13.75 5.31 -23.54
N ALA A 33 14.53 6.28 -23.97
CA ALA A 33 15.91 6.06 -24.40
C ALA A 33 16.90 5.84 -23.25
N ASN A 34 16.60 6.37 -22.04
CA ASN A 34 17.56 6.41 -20.95
C ASN A 34 17.14 5.58 -19.73
N LEU A 35 15.87 5.19 -19.59
CA LEU A 35 15.40 4.39 -18.47
C LEU A 35 15.55 2.90 -18.77
N HIS A 36 16.24 2.18 -17.90
CA HIS A 36 16.36 0.74 -18.03
C HIS A 36 14.96 0.09 -17.91
N PRO A 37 14.63 -0.96 -18.72
CA PRO A 37 13.33 -1.61 -18.66
C PRO A 37 12.89 -2.05 -17.25
N ASN A 38 13.82 -2.49 -16.41
CA ASN A 38 13.56 -2.90 -15.04
C ASN A 38 13.13 -1.72 -14.14
N ASP A 39 13.62 -0.50 -14.42
CA ASP A 39 13.28 0.70 -13.65
C ASP A 39 11.88 1.24 -13.97
N ARG A 40 11.22 0.65 -14.99
CA ARG A 40 9.84 1.01 -15.39
C ARG A 40 8.77 0.31 -14.55
N VAL A 41 9.15 -0.73 -13.81
CA VAL A 41 8.24 -1.48 -12.96
C VAL A 41 8.41 -1.00 -11.52
N PRO A 42 7.38 -0.38 -10.92
CA PRO A 42 7.46 0.00 -9.52
C PRO A 42 7.68 -1.24 -8.66
N GLU A 43 8.70 -1.21 -7.83
CA GLU A 43 8.98 -2.26 -6.86
C GLU A 43 8.44 -1.88 -5.48
N GLN A 44 7.74 -2.82 -4.83
CA GLN A 44 7.35 -2.68 -3.43
C GLN A 44 8.33 -3.48 -2.57
N GLN A 45 9.18 -2.80 -1.84
CA GLN A 45 10.05 -3.44 -0.87
C GLN A 45 9.22 -4.05 0.27
N ILE A 46 9.54 -5.29 0.62
CA ILE A 46 8.91 -6.06 1.70
C ILE A 46 9.95 -6.29 2.79
N ASP A 47 9.66 -5.85 4.01
CA ASP A 47 10.56 -6.00 5.15
C ASP A 47 10.44 -7.38 5.80
N ALA A 48 9.23 -7.94 5.86
CA ALA A 48 9.02 -9.27 6.41
C ALA A 48 7.73 -9.93 5.91
N ARG A 49 7.69 -11.26 5.93
CA ARG A 49 6.45 -12.03 5.79
C ARG A 49 5.74 -12.11 7.13
N LEU A 50 4.44 -11.84 7.15
CA LEU A 50 3.64 -11.80 8.35
C LEU A 50 2.25 -12.40 8.11
N SER A 51 1.96 -13.51 8.77
CA SER A 51 0.63 -14.11 8.76
C SER A 51 -0.27 -13.47 9.83
N PHE A 52 -1.58 -13.50 9.62
CA PHE A 52 -2.53 -12.81 10.49
C PHE A 52 -2.64 -13.42 11.90
N ASP A 53 -2.35 -14.70 12.06
CA ASP A 53 -2.27 -15.38 13.36
C ASP A 53 -1.16 -14.81 14.24
N ARG A 54 -0.06 -14.35 13.64
CA ARG A 54 1.08 -13.78 14.36
C ARG A 54 0.86 -12.33 14.81
N LEU A 55 -0.20 -11.68 14.32
CA LEU A 55 -0.56 -10.34 14.76
C LEU A 55 -1.10 -10.33 16.19
N PHE A 56 -1.81 -11.40 16.57
CA PHE A 56 -2.45 -11.49 17.87
C PHE A 56 -1.87 -12.65 18.69
N HIS A 57 -1.48 -12.38 19.90
CA HIS A 57 -1.15 -13.46 20.83
C HIS A 57 -2.44 -14.21 21.21
N SER A 58 -2.35 -15.51 21.51
CA SER A 58 -3.50 -16.39 21.81
C SER A 58 -4.40 -15.89 22.95
N SER A 59 -3.86 -15.12 23.87
CA SER A 59 -4.59 -14.51 25.00
C SER A 59 -5.09 -13.08 24.75
N GLU A 60 -4.82 -12.50 23.58
CA GLU A 60 -5.20 -11.11 23.31
C GLU A 60 -6.64 -11.00 22.83
N ASN A 61 -7.31 -9.94 23.32
CA ASN A 61 -8.62 -9.57 22.80
C ASN A 61 -8.47 -8.98 21.39
N ARG A 62 -8.97 -9.69 20.39
CA ARG A 62 -8.92 -9.30 18.98
C ARG A 62 -9.65 -7.99 18.63
N MET A 63 -10.41 -7.45 19.57
CA MET A 63 -11.08 -6.14 19.46
C MET A 63 -10.17 -4.96 19.85
N GLN A 64 -8.99 -5.23 20.37
CA GLN A 64 -8.01 -4.23 20.78
C GLN A 64 -6.83 -4.20 19.81
N ILE A 65 -6.04 -3.12 19.88
CA ILE A 65 -4.78 -3.04 19.13
C ILE A 65 -3.82 -4.09 19.68
N PRO A 66 -3.32 -5.01 18.84
CA PRO A 66 -2.47 -6.12 19.29
C PRO A 66 -1.12 -5.62 19.83
N ARG A 67 -0.53 -6.39 20.73
CA ARG A 67 0.79 -6.08 21.30
C ARG A 67 1.85 -5.87 20.23
N PHE A 68 1.82 -6.68 19.16
CA PHE A 68 2.73 -6.55 18.03
C PHE A 68 2.70 -5.13 17.44
N LYS A 69 1.49 -4.58 17.17
CA LYS A 69 1.34 -3.22 16.65
C LYS A 69 1.84 -2.17 17.64
N ARG A 70 1.53 -2.33 18.95
CA ARG A 70 2.00 -1.41 20.02
C ARG A 70 3.53 -1.39 20.14
N ILE A 71 4.21 -2.53 19.89
CA ILE A 71 5.67 -2.58 19.84
C ILE A 71 6.17 -1.83 18.60
N LEU A 72 5.55 -2.02 17.44
CA LEU A 72 5.92 -1.27 16.23
C LEU A 72 5.79 0.24 16.42
N ASP A 73 4.79 0.71 17.15
CA ASP A 73 4.60 2.14 17.42
C ASP A 73 5.74 2.77 18.24
N GLN A 74 6.50 1.97 18.97
CA GLN A 74 7.67 2.45 19.72
C GLN A 74 8.86 2.81 18.81
N PHE A 75 8.83 2.41 17.54
CA PHE A 75 9.83 2.82 16.55
C PHE A 75 9.50 4.15 15.87
N GLU A 76 8.36 4.76 16.18
CA GLU A 76 8.03 6.10 15.67
C GLU A 76 8.98 7.18 16.22
N PRO A 77 9.22 8.29 15.46
CA PRO A 77 8.54 8.66 14.23
C PRO A 77 9.10 7.96 12.99
N PHE A 78 8.21 7.50 12.10
CA PHE A 78 8.59 6.98 10.80
C PHE A 78 8.82 8.11 9.80
N GLY A 79 9.78 7.92 8.89
CA GLY A 79 10.15 8.89 7.86
C GLY A 79 11.43 8.50 7.12
N PRO A 80 12.09 9.42 6.41
CA PRO A 80 13.34 9.14 5.72
C PRO A 80 14.41 8.54 6.67
N GLY A 81 14.95 7.39 6.30
CA GLY A 81 15.91 6.64 7.14
C GLY A 81 15.28 5.73 8.21
N ASN A 82 13.97 5.85 8.45
CA ASN A 82 13.21 4.96 9.34
C ASN A 82 11.80 4.73 8.76
N MET A 83 11.75 4.00 7.66
CA MET A 83 10.48 3.77 6.95
C MET A 83 9.57 2.84 7.74
N LYS A 84 8.24 3.10 7.65
CA LYS A 84 7.24 2.19 8.23
C LYS A 84 7.36 0.82 7.57
N PRO A 85 7.49 -0.27 8.35
CA PRO A 85 7.69 -1.60 7.78
C PRO A 85 6.50 -2.05 6.93
N VAL A 86 6.80 -2.63 5.78
CA VAL A 86 5.84 -3.24 4.87
C VAL A 86 5.91 -4.75 5.02
N PHE A 87 4.78 -5.34 5.32
CA PHE A 87 4.62 -6.78 5.49
C PHE A 87 3.97 -7.42 4.27
N LEU A 88 4.31 -8.68 4.01
CA LEU A 88 3.67 -9.52 3.01
C LEU A 88 2.90 -10.65 3.69
N ALA A 89 1.59 -10.73 3.47
CA ALA A 89 0.78 -11.90 3.77
C ALA A 89 0.47 -12.66 2.48
N GLU A 90 0.58 -13.99 2.54
CA GLU A 90 0.27 -14.89 1.43
C GLU A 90 -1.01 -15.68 1.73
N ASN A 91 -1.65 -16.22 0.68
CA ASN A 91 -2.92 -16.95 0.81
C ASN A 91 -4.02 -16.15 1.52
N VAL A 92 -4.12 -14.86 1.20
CA VAL A 92 -5.14 -13.97 1.71
C VAL A 92 -6.41 -14.11 0.87
N PHE A 93 -7.56 -14.10 1.51
CA PHE A 93 -8.89 -14.12 0.86
C PHE A 93 -9.66 -12.87 1.24
N SER A 94 -10.38 -12.31 0.28
CA SER A 94 -11.36 -11.28 0.54
C SER A 94 -12.70 -11.92 0.92
N MET A 95 -13.18 -11.58 2.10
CA MET A 95 -14.56 -11.93 2.53
C MET A 95 -15.56 -10.94 1.96
N GLU A 96 -15.18 -9.67 1.95
CA GLU A 96 -15.97 -8.56 1.46
C GLU A 96 -15.03 -7.53 0.84
N ASN A 97 -15.43 -6.94 -0.28
CA ASN A 97 -14.73 -5.81 -0.87
C ASN A 97 -15.72 -4.80 -1.43
N ARG A 98 -15.32 -3.53 -1.43
CA ARG A 98 -16.10 -2.45 -2.02
C ARG A 98 -15.19 -1.28 -2.38
N LEU A 99 -15.61 -0.53 -3.38
CA LEU A 99 -14.95 0.73 -3.73
C LEU A 99 -15.41 1.87 -2.81
N LEU A 100 -14.49 2.73 -2.44
CA LEU A 100 -14.75 3.99 -1.78
C LEU A 100 -14.33 5.13 -2.71
N LYS A 101 -15.27 6.04 -2.97
CA LYS A 101 -15.06 7.19 -3.88
C LYS A 101 -14.49 6.77 -5.25
N GLU A 102 -14.84 5.58 -5.74
CA GLU A 102 -14.40 5.01 -7.03
C GLU A 102 -12.87 4.90 -7.21
N ALA A 103 -12.11 5.26 -6.20
CA ALA A 103 -10.65 5.31 -6.24
C ALA A 103 -9.97 4.32 -5.28
N HIS A 104 -10.59 4.02 -4.14
CA HIS A 104 -9.99 3.24 -3.09
C HIS A 104 -10.70 1.91 -2.92
N LEU A 105 -9.95 0.87 -2.57
CA LEU A 105 -10.47 -0.47 -2.34
C LEU A 105 -10.52 -0.74 -0.83
N LYS A 106 -11.71 -0.88 -0.27
CA LYS A 106 -11.90 -1.33 1.11
C LYS A 106 -12.26 -2.81 1.11
N MET A 107 -11.60 -3.57 2.00
CA MET A 107 -11.76 -5.02 2.09
C MET A 107 -11.86 -5.48 3.54
N ARG A 108 -12.46 -6.63 3.73
CA ARG A 108 -12.32 -7.43 4.92
C ARG A 108 -11.64 -8.73 4.53
N VAL A 109 -10.44 -8.96 5.05
CA VAL A 109 -9.55 -10.03 4.59
C VAL A 109 -9.27 -11.04 5.68
N THR A 110 -9.05 -12.29 5.28
CA THR A 110 -8.69 -13.40 6.17
C THR A 110 -7.66 -14.31 5.52
N GLN A 111 -7.11 -15.24 6.29
CA GLN A 111 -6.29 -16.34 5.80
C GLN A 111 -6.90 -17.68 6.19
N PRO A 112 -6.61 -18.79 5.47
CA PRO A 112 -7.11 -20.12 5.83
C PRO A 112 -6.69 -20.52 7.25
N ASN A 113 -7.58 -21.22 7.93
CA ASN A 113 -7.35 -21.71 9.30
C ASN A 113 -7.17 -20.61 10.37
N HIS A 114 -7.56 -19.38 10.06
CA HIS A 114 -7.54 -18.27 11.01
C HIS A 114 -8.94 -17.73 11.23
N ASP A 115 -9.33 -17.62 12.50
CA ASP A 115 -10.59 -16.97 12.91
C ASP A 115 -10.48 -15.44 12.89
N VAL A 116 -9.40 -14.89 12.30
CA VAL A 116 -9.15 -13.45 12.27
C VAL A 116 -9.54 -12.90 10.91
N ALA A 117 -10.48 -11.97 10.91
CA ALA A 117 -10.77 -11.13 9.76
C ALA A 117 -10.36 -9.69 10.05
N LEU A 118 -9.57 -9.10 9.17
CA LEU A 118 -9.00 -7.76 9.34
C LEU A 118 -9.57 -6.78 8.32
N GLU A 119 -9.82 -5.56 8.76
CA GLU A 119 -10.14 -4.46 7.87
C GLU A 119 -8.88 -4.04 7.10
N ALA A 120 -9.01 -3.85 5.80
CA ALA A 120 -7.94 -3.42 4.91
C ALA A 120 -8.43 -2.29 4.00
N ILE A 121 -7.57 -1.31 3.74
CA ILE A 121 -7.83 -0.23 2.82
C ILE A 121 -6.64 -0.04 1.88
N GLY A 122 -6.91 -0.05 0.58
CA GLY A 122 -5.96 0.25 -0.48
C GLY A 122 -6.30 1.58 -1.14
N PHE A 123 -5.50 2.61 -0.87
CA PHE A 123 -5.69 3.91 -1.49
C PHE A 123 -5.26 3.86 -2.95
N ASN A 124 -6.12 4.37 -3.85
CA ASN A 124 -5.93 4.37 -5.31
C ASN A 124 -5.78 2.96 -5.92
N LEU A 125 -6.26 1.93 -5.23
CA LEU A 125 -6.22 0.54 -5.69
C LEU A 125 -7.56 0.04 -6.25
N ALA A 126 -8.46 0.93 -6.68
CA ALA A 126 -9.75 0.53 -7.26
C ALA A 126 -9.59 -0.47 -8.42
N LYS A 127 -8.55 -0.29 -9.25
CA LYS A 127 -8.27 -1.17 -10.40
C LYS A 127 -7.92 -2.62 -10.01
N LYS A 128 -7.57 -2.85 -8.75
CA LYS A 128 -7.26 -4.18 -8.19
C LYS A 128 -8.50 -4.93 -7.67
N GLN A 129 -9.70 -4.38 -7.82
CA GLN A 129 -10.92 -4.99 -7.29
C GLN A 129 -11.16 -6.39 -7.85
N ASP A 130 -10.93 -6.59 -9.14
CA ASP A 130 -11.14 -7.89 -9.79
C ASP A 130 -10.12 -8.94 -9.34
N GLU A 131 -8.92 -8.51 -8.93
CA GLU A 131 -7.85 -9.38 -8.41
C GLU A 131 -8.17 -9.95 -7.02
N VAL A 132 -9.13 -9.38 -6.29
CA VAL A 132 -9.57 -9.81 -4.97
C VAL A 132 -10.97 -10.43 -4.99
N ALA A 133 -11.37 -10.95 -6.14
CA ALA A 133 -12.65 -11.63 -6.27
C ALA A 133 -12.79 -12.76 -5.23
N SER A 134 -14.02 -12.98 -4.78
CA SER A 134 -14.30 -13.97 -3.73
C SER A 134 -13.81 -15.37 -4.09
N GLY A 135 -13.11 -16.00 -3.15
CA GLY A 135 -12.61 -17.36 -3.29
C GLY A 135 -11.27 -17.51 -4.02
N ILE A 136 -10.68 -16.43 -4.53
CA ILE A 136 -9.35 -16.44 -5.15
C ILE A 136 -8.31 -15.96 -4.13
N PRO A 137 -7.27 -16.76 -3.83
CA PRO A 137 -6.21 -16.32 -2.93
C PRO A 137 -5.28 -15.34 -3.62
N PHE A 138 -4.76 -14.38 -2.84
CA PHE A 138 -3.80 -13.38 -3.30
C PHE A 138 -2.72 -13.10 -2.26
N GLN A 139 -1.66 -12.45 -2.69
CA GLN A 139 -0.64 -11.84 -1.83
C GLN A 139 -1.04 -10.41 -1.52
N LEU A 140 -0.82 -10.00 -0.27
CA LEU A 140 -1.14 -8.66 0.22
C LEU A 140 0.10 -8.02 0.84
N ALA A 141 0.58 -6.93 0.23
CA ALA A 141 1.60 -6.07 0.82
C ALA A 141 0.91 -4.95 1.61
N PHE A 142 1.27 -4.76 2.88
CA PHE A 142 0.57 -3.83 3.76
C PHE A 142 1.44 -3.27 4.88
N THR A 143 1.04 -2.12 5.41
CA THR A 143 1.49 -1.59 6.70
C THR A 143 0.38 -1.70 7.73
N LEU A 144 0.73 -1.72 9.02
CA LEU A 144 -0.24 -1.75 10.12
C LEU A 144 -0.54 -0.33 10.59
N GLU A 145 -1.83 -0.01 10.70
CA GLU A 145 -2.29 1.31 11.14
C GLU A 145 -3.39 1.22 12.20
N ASN A 146 -3.46 2.22 13.04
CA ASN A 146 -4.58 2.39 13.96
C ASN A 146 -5.67 3.20 13.25
N ASN A 147 -6.85 2.65 13.16
CA ASN A 147 -8.02 3.35 12.66
C ASN A 147 -8.89 3.79 13.83
N SER A 148 -9.00 5.10 14.05
CA SER A 148 -9.85 5.70 15.08
C SER A 148 -11.18 6.14 14.47
N TRP A 149 -12.26 5.51 14.92
CA TRP A 149 -13.62 5.87 14.54
C TRP A 149 -14.55 5.83 15.73
N LYS A 150 -15.30 6.93 15.99
CA LYS A 150 -16.26 7.06 17.10
C LYS A 150 -15.65 6.64 18.46
N ASN A 151 -14.47 7.13 18.77
CA ASN A 151 -13.71 6.83 20.00
C ASN A 151 -13.34 5.34 20.18
N LYS A 152 -13.35 4.58 19.10
CA LYS A 152 -12.88 3.19 19.10
C LYS A 152 -11.68 3.07 18.17
N GLU A 153 -10.60 2.52 18.69
CA GLU A 153 -9.42 2.20 17.90
C GLU A 153 -9.43 0.74 17.49
N THR A 154 -9.15 0.50 16.22
CA THR A 154 -9.05 -0.86 15.64
C THR A 154 -7.83 -0.95 14.77
N LEU A 155 -7.25 -2.16 14.66
CA LEU A 155 -6.20 -2.44 13.70
C LEU A 155 -6.77 -2.40 12.29
N GLN A 156 -6.08 -1.73 11.38
CA GLN A 156 -6.38 -1.70 9.96
C GLN A 156 -5.11 -1.95 9.15
N LEU A 157 -5.22 -2.72 8.07
CA LEU A 157 -4.17 -2.90 7.09
C LEU A 157 -4.25 -1.77 6.06
N ASN A 158 -3.17 -0.99 5.93
CA ASN A 158 -3.02 -0.05 4.82
C ASN A 158 -2.30 -0.77 3.68
N VAL A 159 -3.06 -1.15 2.67
CA VAL A 159 -2.59 -1.97 1.54
C VAL A 159 -1.71 -1.13 0.62
N LYS A 160 -0.54 -1.65 0.31
CA LYS A 160 0.43 -1.05 -0.63
C LYS A 160 0.32 -1.67 -2.01
N ASP A 161 0.14 -2.99 -2.08
CA ASP A 161 -0.08 -3.70 -3.34
C ASP A 161 -0.81 -5.03 -3.11
N ILE A 162 -1.40 -5.53 -4.18
CA ILE A 162 -2.11 -6.81 -4.26
C ILE A 162 -1.57 -7.56 -5.48
N ARG A 163 -1.31 -8.86 -5.32
CA ARG A 163 -0.87 -9.71 -6.41
C ARG A 163 -1.63 -11.04 -6.36
N PRO A 164 -2.31 -11.45 -7.41
CA PRO A 164 -2.85 -12.80 -7.53
C PRO A 164 -1.76 -13.87 -7.34
N LEU A 165 -2.14 -15.03 -6.79
CA LEU A 165 -1.26 -16.19 -6.66
C LEU A 165 -1.29 -17.03 -7.93
#